data_3d084290a6f513f8bd23172b5d888608
#
_entry.id   3d084290a6f513f8bd23172b5d888608
#
_cell.length_a   1.000
_cell.length_b   1.000
_cell.length_c   1.000
_cell.angle_alpha   90.00
_cell.angle_beta   90.00
_cell.angle_gamma   90.00
#
_symmetry.space_group_name_H-M   'P 1'
#
loop_
_entity.id
_entity.type
_entity.pdbx_description
1 polymer ?
#
loop_
_entity_poly.entity_id
_entity_poly.type
_entity_poly.pdbx_seq_one_letter_code
_entity_poly.pdbx_strand_id
1 'polypeptide(L)'
;NTERMNFAVAVELFNSANQSMRGLSVDISLEGLQVKLSKDAFFKKGETLFIFFRGLENEFAMDKKNGIAYKLVKIITKNDVNYLALQRDKEKPSPAFDKFLESFIHGNKRRYKVNMSNTIEAITSKICEQYFSPRSPTLPVYIDVINKTLVPRFAMVNEVNRETVQYWQDEDDNCRLNFLLTQERLMRVLQKSEEVREIFVFSFTHLQNDKVYFYSASYEELLQKDVLTRVFLGFGSKKASWRVFKITLTEVDPEQAHIPLSIPDSVGNKVKKLNTPPSARLMSKLKNLRFLAHVTDVTSVTGQETYNEFKFNRENLSHLRNFGHPRNRAPSNVQVVRFKYEEQRIESRYQLRTQIEARFNNEELVHKGISEDISVHGLGLRIELSKEYKGNLEGKVEVAFPRLQEIASSFDVMHLQYEIIYHNVDKNILHLKTMPGDEGKSARNFFEELIKKNKGSLKVENDEEEVPGMGQALRCINARNATSLSFLMSKEGVRYTPQACIVGKQDERITTLTTQ
;
A
#
# COMPACT_ATOMS: atom_id res chain seq x y z
N ASN A 1 12.34 16.07 -10.81
CA ASN A 1 12.59 17.30 -10.06
C ASN A 1 14.06 17.65 -10.13
N THR A 2 14.34 18.91 -10.37
CA THR A 2 15.69 19.47 -10.39
C THR A 2 16.27 19.54 -8.98
N GLU A 3 17.59 19.48 -8.87
CA GLU A 3 18.31 19.63 -7.61
C GLU A 3 17.91 20.94 -6.92
N ARG A 4 17.59 20.90 -5.63
CA ARG A 4 17.22 22.05 -4.83
C ARG A 4 18.37 22.46 -3.92
N MET A 5 18.70 23.72 -3.92
CA MET A 5 19.73 24.31 -3.08
C MET A 5 19.09 25.08 -1.93
N ASN A 6 19.50 24.82 -0.68
CA ASN A 6 19.07 25.62 0.46
C ASN A 6 19.61 27.03 0.29
N PHE A 7 18.73 28.02 0.19
CA PHE A 7 19.08 29.40 -0.10
C PHE A 7 18.10 30.33 0.58
N ALA A 8 18.58 31.06 1.58
CA ALA A 8 17.78 31.98 2.39
C ALA A 8 18.06 33.41 1.95
N VAL A 9 17.11 34.01 1.26
CA VAL A 9 17.17 35.42 0.84
C VAL A 9 15.80 36.07 0.98
N ALA A 10 15.78 37.39 1.29
CA ALA A 10 14.55 38.15 1.37
C ALA A 10 13.85 38.21 0.00
N VAL A 11 12.57 37.87 -0.01
CA VAL A 11 11.71 37.91 -1.19
C VAL A 11 10.46 38.72 -0.91
N GLU A 12 9.93 39.34 -1.94
CA GLU A 12 8.64 40.01 -1.91
C GLU A 12 7.75 39.41 -2.99
N LEU A 13 6.55 38.96 -2.60
CA LEU A 13 5.61 38.26 -3.46
C LEU A 13 4.44 39.17 -3.76
N PHE A 14 4.04 39.28 -5.01
CA PHE A 14 2.86 40.03 -5.45
C PHE A 14 1.90 39.08 -6.17
N ASN A 15 0.62 39.27 -5.94
CA ASN A 15 -0.41 38.63 -6.76
C ASN A 15 -0.86 39.56 -7.91
N SER A 16 -1.75 39.05 -8.76
CA SER A 16 -2.33 39.82 -9.89
C SER A 16 -3.14 41.05 -9.46
N ALA A 17 -3.62 41.07 -8.21
CA ALA A 17 -4.32 42.22 -7.61
C ALA A 17 -3.36 43.25 -6.95
N ASN A 18 -2.06 43.10 -7.17
CA ASN A 18 -1.01 43.95 -6.60
C ASN A 18 -0.94 43.95 -5.06
N GLN A 19 -1.49 42.92 -4.43
CA GLN A 19 -1.31 42.69 -2.99
C GLN A 19 0.02 42.00 -2.76
N SER A 20 0.79 42.45 -1.76
CA SER A 20 2.13 41.92 -1.51
C SER A 20 2.33 41.34 -0.13
N MET A 21 3.26 40.38 -0.03
CA MET A 21 3.78 39.85 1.22
C MET A 21 5.30 39.70 1.14
N ARG A 22 5.95 39.92 2.28
CA ARG A 22 7.39 39.66 2.44
C ARG A 22 7.62 38.30 3.03
N GLY A 23 8.63 37.60 2.53
CA GLY A 23 9.02 36.28 2.99
C GLY A 23 10.51 36.05 2.88
N LEU A 24 10.94 34.87 3.28
CA LEU A 24 12.31 34.41 3.15
C LEU A 24 12.32 33.14 2.29
N SER A 25 13.16 33.07 1.26
CA SER A 25 13.35 31.82 0.54
C SER A 25 13.94 30.75 1.46
N VAL A 26 13.59 29.52 1.23
CA VAL A 26 14.10 28.35 1.98
C VAL A 26 14.99 27.52 1.08
N ASP A 27 14.49 27.20 -0.09
CA ASP A 27 15.23 26.52 -1.14
C ASP A 27 14.85 27.06 -2.53
N ILE A 28 15.76 26.88 -3.48
CA ILE A 28 15.58 27.29 -4.87
C ILE A 28 16.12 26.21 -5.82
N SER A 29 15.46 26.05 -6.96
CA SER A 29 15.89 25.23 -8.09
C SER A 29 15.53 25.94 -9.41
N LEU A 30 15.98 25.40 -10.54
CA LEU A 30 15.61 25.96 -11.86
C LEU A 30 14.09 26.01 -12.08
N GLU A 31 13.34 25.07 -11.50
CA GLU A 31 11.90 24.95 -11.72
C GLU A 31 11.03 25.33 -10.52
N GLY A 32 11.62 25.59 -9.34
CA GLY A 32 10.83 25.83 -8.14
C GLY A 32 11.52 26.63 -7.06
N LEU A 33 10.68 27.18 -6.18
CA LEU A 33 11.08 28.01 -5.04
C LEU A 33 10.22 27.63 -3.84
N GLN A 34 10.80 27.54 -2.66
CA GLN A 34 10.05 27.49 -1.41
C GLN A 34 10.26 28.79 -0.63
N VAL A 35 9.17 29.39 -0.16
CA VAL A 35 9.20 30.63 0.61
C VAL A 35 8.52 30.42 1.95
N LYS A 36 9.18 30.85 3.02
CA LYS A 36 8.65 30.93 4.37
C LYS A 36 8.02 32.30 4.60
N LEU A 37 6.78 32.31 5.10
CA LEU A 37 6.07 33.55 5.47
C LEU A 37 5.97 33.67 6.99
N SER A 38 6.06 34.90 7.49
CA SER A 38 5.89 35.20 8.92
C SER A 38 4.44 35.47 9.32
N LYS A 39 3.51 35.50 8.36
CA LYS A 39 2.08 35.78 8.55
C LYS A 39 1.26 34.82 7.71
N ASP A 40 -0.03 34.72 8.03
CA ASP A 40 -0.97 33.92 7.26
C ASP A 40 -1.03 34.36 5.80
N ALA A 41 -0.91 33.37 4.90
CA ALA A 41 -0.93 33.62 3.48
C ALA A 41 -2.38 33.83 3.00
N PHE A 42 -2.64 34.93 2.34
CA PHE A 42 -3.94 35.18 1.67
C PHE A 42 -3.96 34.68 0.22
N PHE A 43 -2.86 34.13 -0.28
CA PHE A 43 -2.75 33.59 -1.63
C PHE A 43 -3.49 32.26 -1.78
N LYS A 44 -3.99 31.99 -3.00
CA LYS A 44 -4.75 30.78 -3.31
C LYS A 44 -3.92 29.80 -4.14
N LYS A 45 -4.11 28.48 -3.90
CA LYS A 45 -3.49 27.41 -4.73
C LYS A 45 -3.86 27.62 -6.21
N GLY A 46 -2.87 27.52 -7.10
CA GLY A 46 -2.99 27.75 -8.54
C GLY A 46 -2.82 29.20 -8.97
N GLU A 47 -2.72 30.15 -8.04
CA GLU A 47 -2.51 31.57 -8.34
C GLU A 47 -1.10 31.81 -8.87
N THR A 48 -0.95 32.70 -9.84
CA THR A 48 0.37 33.18 -10.32
C THR A 48 0.83 34.33 -9.43
N LEU A 49 2.00 34.14 -8.83
CA LEU A 49 2.67 35.15 -8.00
C LEU A 49 3.92 35.66 -8.72
N PHE A 50 4.19 36.96 -8.58
CA PHE A 50 5.38 37.64 -9.08
C PHE A 50 6.36 37.83 -7.93
N ILE A 51 7.54 37.22 -8.05
CA ILE A 51 8.54 37.18 -6.99
C ILE A 51 9.68 38.17 -7.29
N PHE A 52 9.98 39.00 -6.32
CA PHE A 52 11.13 39.88 -6.33
C PHE A 52 12.14 39.37 -5.31
N PHE A 53 13.33 38.98 -5.77
CA PHE A 53 14.42 38.50 -4.91
C PHE A 53 15.24 39.70 -4.41
N ARG A 54 14.79 40.34 -3.35
CA ARG A 54 15.41 41.57 -2.81
C ARG A 54 16.87 41.38 -2.41
N GLY A 55 17.24 40.18 -1.97
CA GLY A 55 18.63 39.89 -1.61
C GLY A 55 19.55 39.52 -2.78
N LEU A 56 19.03 39.42 -4.02
CA LEU A 56 19.82 39.15 -5.23
C LEU A 56 19.94 40.37 -6.16
N GLU A 57 19.41 41.52 -5.77
CA GLU A 57 19.39 42.73 -6.63
C GLU A 57 20.79 43.21 -7.01
N ASN A 58 21.82 42.92 -6.20
CA ASN A 58 23.22 43.23 -6.48
C ASN A 58 23.88 42.27 -7.46
N GLU A 59 23.37 41.03 -7.56
CA GLU A 59 23.95 39.98 -8.41
C GLU A 59 23.20 39.87 -9.75
N PHE A 60 21.92 40.25 -9.77
CA PHE A 60 21.07 40.23 -10.95
C PHE A 60 20.12 41.44 -10.95
N ALA A 61 20.27 42.30 -11.96
CA ALA A 61 19.36 43.42 -12.16
C ALA A 61 17.99 42.92 -12.62
N MET A 62 17.08 42.72 -11.65
CA MET A 62 15.70 42.36 -11.96
C MET A 62 14.94 43.55 -12.57
N ASP A 63 14.05 43.23 -13.50
CA ASP A 63 13.03 44.16 -13.93
C ASP A 63 12.17 44.56 -12.73
N LYS A 64 12.36 45.82 -12.26
CA LYS A 64 11.65 46.37 -11.09
C LYS A 64 10.13 46.42 -11.28
N LYS A 65 9.62 46.20 -12.51
CA LYS A 65 8.19 46.31 -12.82
C LYS A 65 7.50 44.94 -12.85
N ASN A 66 8.17 43.89 -13.30
CA ASN A 66 7.48 42.64 -13.68
C ASN A 66 7.74 41.45 -12.78
N GLY A 67 8.76 41.44 -11.90
CA GLY A 67 9.09 40.30 -11.05
C GLY A 67 9.22 38.95 -11.83
N ILE A 68 9.50 37.90 -11.13
CA ILE A 68 9.62 36.53 -11.73
C ILE A 68 8.35 35.74 -11.43
N ALA A 69 7.67 35.23 -12.48
CA ALA A 69 6.39 34.56 -12.36
C ALA A 69 6.55 33.12 -11.86
N TYR A 70 5.79 32.78 -10.82
CA TYR A 70 5.66 31.45 -10.25
C TYR A 70 4.19 31.12 -10.01
N LYS A 71 3.78 29.86 -10.21
CA LYS A 71 2.46 29.35 -9.81
C LYS A 71 2.54 28.77 -8.39
N LEU A 72 1.60 29.13 -7.53
CA LEU A 72 1.49 28.58 -6.18
C LEU A 72 0.91 27.18 -6.23
N VAL A 73 1.75 26.17 -5.94
CA VAL A 73 1.39 24.75 -5.99
C VAL A 73 0.73 24.30 -4.68
N LYS A 74 1.35 24.70 -3.54
CA LYS A 74 0.91 24.25 -2.22
C LYS A 74 1.29 25.24 -1.12
N ILE A 75 0.43 25.31 -0.10
CA ILE A 75 0.72 25.97 1.17
C ILE A 75 0.86 24.89 2.23
N ILE A 76 1.95 24.90 2.97
CA ILE A 76 2.26 23.92 4.03
C ILE A 76 2.42 24.70 5.33
N THR A 77 1.57 24.45 6.31
CA THR A 77 1.70 25.02 7.65
C THR A 77 2.44 24.04 8.56
N LYS A 78 3.55 24.49 9.17
CA LYS A 78 4.31 23.71 10.17
C LYS A 78 4.67 24.63 11.33
N ASN A 79 4.33 24.23 12.56
CA ASN A 79 4.63 25.02 13.77
C ASN A 79 4.22 26.50 13.62
N ASP A 80 2.98 26.74 13.21
CA ASP A 80 2.39 28.07 12.97
C ASP A 80 3.13 28.95 11.93
N VAL A 81 3.93 28.32 11.08
CA VAL A 81 4.65 28.98 9.99
C VAL A 81 4.16 28.45 8.65
N ASN A 82 3.84 29.37 7.75
CA ASN A 82 3.39 29.02 6.40
C ASN A 82 4.57 28.97 5.41
N TYR A 83 4.64 27.86 4.68
CA TYR A 83 5.59 27.65 3.59
C TYR A 83 4.84 27.56 2.27
N LEU A 84 5.19 28.40 1.32
CA LEU A 84 4.66 28.38 -0.03
C LEU A 84 5.57 27.55 -0.92
N ALA A 85 5.04 26.49 -1.54
CA ALA A 85 5.72 25.78 -2.61
C ALA A 85 5.31 26.38 -3.96
N LEU A 86 6.28 26.90 -4.68
CA LEU A 86 6.12 27.65 -5.90
C LEU A 86 6.80 26.95 -7.06
N GLN A 87 6.17 26.91 -8.23
CA GLN A 87 6.71 26.37 -9.48
C GLN A 87 6.85 27.48 -10.51
N ARG A 88 7.97 27.49 -11.28
CA ARG A 88 8.17 28.44 -12.37
C ARG A 88 6.99 28.42 -13.34
N ASP A 89 6.49 29.60 -13.67
CA ASP A 89 5.44 29.73 -14.67
C ASP A 89 6.05 29.70 -16.07
N LYS A 90 5.88 28.57 -16.78
CA LYS A 90 6.42 28.37 -18.13
C LYS A 90 5.69 29.21 -19.19
N GLU A 91 4.50 29.70 -18.89
CA GLU A 91 3.75 30.60 -19.79
C GLU A 91 4.29 32.04 -19.74
N LYS A 92 5.04 32.37 -18.67
CA LYS A 92 5.70 33.67 -18.50
C LYS A 92 7.22 33.48 -18.31
N PRO A 93 7.95 33.12 -19.37
CA PRO A 93 9.35 32.81 -19.30
C PRO A 93 10.19 34.09 -19.02
N SER A 94 11.28 33.89 -18.30
CA SER A 94 12.30 34.92 -18.07
C SER A 94 13.69 34.33 -18.39
N PRO A 95 14.08 34.28 -19.68
CA PRO A 95 15.31 33.59 -20.10
C PRO A 95 16.57 34.14 -19.45
N ALA A 96 16.62 35.45 -19.20
CA ALA A 96 17.75 36.10 -18.54
C ALA A 96 17.90 35.62 -17.09
N PHE A 97 16.77 35.53 -16.37
CA PHE A 97 16.77 35.01 -15.00
C PHE A 97 17.08 33.52 -14.96
N ASP A 98 16.55 32.74 -15.89
CA ASP A 98 16.80 31.30 -15.95
C ASP A 98 18.29 31.01 -16.17
N LYS A 99 18.95 31.74 -17.08
CA LYS A 99 20.40 31.65 -17.31
C LYS A 99 21.22 32.11 -16.10
N PHE A 100 20.80 33.21 -15.46
CA PHE A 100 21.43 33.65 -14.22
C PHE A 100 21.31 32.59 -13.13
N LEU A 101 20.10 32.06 -12.90
CA LEU A 101 19.82 31.08 -11.85
C LEU A 101 20.60 29.79 -12.07
N GLU A 102 20.73 29.32 -13.32
CA GLU A 102 21.56 28.17 -13.66
C GLU A 102 23.03 28.39 -13.30
N SER A 103 23.58 29.55 -13.70
CA SER A 103 24.97 29.94 -13.38
C SER A 103 25.15 30.11 -11.86
N PHE A 104 24.19 30.73 -11.18
CA PHE A 104 24.20 30.95 -9.74
C PHE A 104 24.20 29.61 -8.97
N ILE A 105 23.31 28.68 -9.32
CA ILE A 105 23.24 27.36 -8.69
C ILE A 105 24.56 26.59 -8.93
N HIS A 106 25.07 26.56 -10.16
CA HIS A 106 26.33 25.88 -10.49
C HIS A 106 27.53 26.48 -9.75
N GLY A 107 27.64 27.79 -9.72
CA GLY A 107 28.75 28.52 -9.05
C GLY A 107 28.74 28.35 -7.54
N ASN A 108 27.57 28.14 -6.95
CA ASN A 108 27.41 28.12 -5.48
C ASN A 108 27.16 26.71 -4.92
N LYS A 109 27.22 25.64 -5.72
CA LYS A 109 27.00 24.24 -5.26
C LYS A 109 27.85 23.82 -4.06
N ARG A 110 29.07 24.35 -3.94
CA ARG A 110 29.96 24.05 -2.81
C ARG A 110 29.67 24.90 -1.56
N ARG A 111 29.02 26.05 -1.72
CA ARG A 111 28.73 27.00 -0.64
C ARG A 111 27.40 26.68 0.04
N TYR A 112 26.39 26.26 -0.70
CA TYR A 112 25.06 25.99 -0.19
C TYR A 112 24.78 24.50 -0.17
N LYS A 113 24.16 24.02 0.93
CA LYS A 113 23.77 22.62 1.07
C LYS A 113 22.60 22.30 0.15
N VAL A 114 22.67 21.15 -0.50
CA VAL A 114 21.54 20.60 -1.27
C VAL A 114 20.42 20.19 -0.30
N ASN A 115 19.18 20.53 -0.66
CA ASN A 115 18.03 20.09 0.12
C ASN A 115 17.76 18.61 -0.13
N MET A 116 18.01 17.79 0.89
CA MET A 116 17.85 16.32 0.83
C MET A 116 16.51 15.83 1.40
N SER A 117 15.62 16.74 1.83
CA SER A 117 14.37 16.36 2.53
C SER A 117 13.53 15.38 1.73
N ASN A 118 13.30 15.61 0.44
CA ASN A 118 12.55 14.69 -0.42
C ASN A 118 13.26 13.34 -0.58
N THR A 119 14.59 13.35 -0.65
CA THR A 119 15.37 12.11 -0.78
C THR A 119 15.29 11.28 0.49
N ILE A 120 15.41 11.92 1.66
CA ILE A 120 15.25 11.25 2.96
C ILE A 120 13.83 10.68 3.09
N GLU A 121 12.80 11.45 2.78
CA GLU A 121 11.40 10.99 2.82
C GLU A 121 11.18 9.80 1.88
N ALA A 122 11.74 9.85 0.66
CA ALA A 122 11.63 8.75 -0.30
C ALA A 122 12.35 7.48 0.17
N ILE A 123 13.55 7.61 0.76
CA ILE A 123 14.28 6.47 1.33
C ILE A 123 13.50 5.88 2.51
N THR A 124 13.00 6.71 3.42
CA THR A 124 12.18 6.28 4.56
C THR A 124 10.93 5.51 4.09
N SER A 125 10.21 6.06 3.11
CA SER A 125 9.05 5.40 2.52
C SER A 125 9.41 4.06 1.88
N LYS A 126 10.52 3.99 1.13
CA LYS A 126 11.00 2.75 0.51
C LYS A 126 11.41 1.69 1.54
N ILE A 127 12.04 2.07 2.62
CA ILE A 127 12.36 1.15 3.73
C ILE A 127 11.08 0.61 4.36
N CYS A 128 10.09 1.47 4.61
CA CYS A 128 8.79 1.05 5.12
C CYS A 128 8.10 0.08 4.14
N GLU A 129 8.07 0.40 2.84
CA GLU A 129 7.50 -0.46 1.81
C GLU A 129 8.18 -1.82 1.74
N GLN A 130 9.51 -1.87 1.86
CA GLN A 130 10.30 -3.09 1.64
C GLN A 130 10.35 -4.01 2.86
N TYR A 131 10.46 -3.45 4.06
CA TYR A 131 10.78 -4.22 5.26
C TYR A 131 9.63 -4.28 6.27
N PHE A 132 8.84 -3.23 6.40
CA PHE A 132 7.77 -3.15 7.38
C PHE A 132 6.43 -3.61 6.80
N SER A 133 5.97 -2.99 5.72
CA SER A 133 4.62 -3.23 5.18
C SER A 133 4.36 -4.68 4.76
N PRO A 134 5.32 -5.45 4.19
CA PRO A 134 5.07 -6.85 3.82
C PRO A 134 4.85 -7.78 5.02
N ARG A 135 5.31 -7.37 6.21
CA ARG A 135 5.25 -8.15 7.45
C ARG A 135 4.22 -7.62 8.44
N SER A 136 3.54 -6.54 8.10
CA SER A 136 2.53 -5.93 8.97
C SER A 136 1.26 -6.79 9.03
N PRO A 137 0.78 -7.16 10.22
CA PRO A 137 -0.51 -7.83 10.39
C PRO A 137 -1.69 -6.90 10.14
N THR A 138 -1.45 -5.59 10.11
CA THR A 138 -2.47 -4.58 9.87
C THR A 138 -2.83 -4.54 8.39
N LEU A 139 -4.13 -4.56 8.09
CA LEU A 139 -4.67 -4.43 6.76
C LEU A 139 -5.00 -2.94 6.48
N PRO A 140 -4.29 -2.28 5.55
CA PRO A 140 -4.64 -0.93 5.12
C PRO A 140 -5.87 -0.96 4.20
N VAL A 141 -6.89 -0.18 4.54
CA VAL A 141 -8.10 -0.01 3.73
C VAL A 141 -8.27 1.47 3.37
N TYR A 142 -8.30 1.75 2.08
CA TYR A 142 -8.37 3.11 1.53
C TYR A 142 -9.83 3.52 1.35
N ILE A 143 -10.18 4.72 1.85
CA ILE A 143 -11.55 5.20 1.95
C ILE A 143 -11.71 6.47 1.14
N ASP A 144 -12.60 6.41 0.16
CA ASP A 144 -13.04 7.54 -0.62
C ASP A 144 -14.12 8.34 0.12
N VAL A 145 -14.15 9.65 -0.10
CA VAL A 145 -15.26 10.52 0.31
C VAL A 145 -16.03 10.94 -0.93
N ILE A 146 -17.24 10.39 -1.08
CA ILE A 146 -18.13 10.66 -2.21
C ILE A 146 -19.45 11.22 -1.67
N ASN A 147 -19.79 12.45 -2.02
CA ASN A 147 -21.01 13.11 -1.55
C ASN A 147 -21.19 13.04 -0.02
N LYS A 148 -20.13 13.31 0.74
CA LYS A 148 -20.04 13.21 2.20
C LYS A 148 -20.18 11.79 2.77
N THR A 149 -20.21 10.76 1.93
CA THR A 149 -20.25 9.36 2.34
C THR A 149 -18.84 8.78 2.30
N LEU A 150 -18.46 8.06 3.36
CA LEU A 150 -17.20 7.35 3.49
C LEU A 150 -17.35 5.95 2.87
N VAL A 151 -16.61 5.67 1.81
CA VAL A 151 -16.73 4.42 1.03
C VAL A 151 -15.39 3.69 1.03
N PRO A 152 -15.26 2.53 1.69
CA PRO A 152 -14.10 1.66 1.56
C PRO A 152 -13.93 1.23 0.09
N ARG A 153 -12.79 1.57 -0.52
CA ARG A 153 -12.56 1.37 -1.95
C ARG A 153 -11.55 0.28 -2.24
N PHE A 154 -10.38 0.36 -1.61
CA PHE A 154 -9.29 -0.59 -1.82
C PHE A 154 -8.83 -1.17 -0.49
N ALA A 155 -8.41 -2.43 -0.48
CA ALA A 155 -7.72 -3.05 0.64
C ALA A 155 -6.40 -3.64 0.15
N MET A 156 -5.28 -3.32 0.80
CA MET A 156 -3.98 -3.81 0.39
C MET A 156 -3.56 -5.01 1.23
N VAL A 157 -3.49 -6.18 0.59
CA VAL A 157 -3.22 -7.46 1.24
C VAL A 157 -1.76 -7.88 1.06
N ASN A 158 -1.14 -8.34 2.15
CA ASN A 158 0.12 -9.06 2.19
C ASN A 158 -0.08 -10.49 2.70
N GLU A 159 0.99 -11.26 2.85
CA GLU A 159 0.89 -12.66 3.33
C GLU A 159 0.43 -12.77 4.79
N VAL A 160 0.73 -11.78 5.63
CA VAL A 160 0.41 -11.79 7.07
C VAL A 160 -1.03 -11.36 7.34
N ASN A 161 -1.53 -10.33 6.65
CA ASN A 161 -2.89 -9.80 6.87
C ASN A 161 -3.96 -10.45 5.96
N ARG A 162 -3.58 -11.42 5.13
CA ARG A 162 -4.50 -12.13 4.22
C ARG A 162 -5.69 -12.72 4.93
N GLU A 163 -5.51 -13.28 6.12
CA GLU A 163 -6.59 -13.91 6.89
C GLU A 163 -7.70 -12.92 7.25
N THR A 164 -7.37 -11.64 7.48
CA THR A 164 -8.36 -10.59 7.71
C THR A 164 -9.26 -10.40 6.48
N VAL A 165 -8.70 -10.42 5.26
CA VAL A 165 -9.50 -10.33 4.03
C VAL A 165 -10.32 -11.58 3.82
N GLN A 166 -9.73 -12.76 4.00
CA GLN A 166 -10.43 -14.06 3.84
C GLN A 166 -11.62 -14.19 4.80
N TYR A 167 -11.50 -13.69 6.03
CA TYR A 167 -12.59 -13.67 6.99
C TYR A 167 -13.82 -12.88 6.47
N TRP A 168 -13.57 -11.78 5.74
CA TRP A 168 -14.63 -10.91 5.21
C TRP A 168 -15.01 -11.24 3.75
N GLN A 169 -14.60 -12.39 3.22
CA GLN A 169 -15.08 -12.87 1.92
C GLN A 169 -16.38 -13.66 2.07
N ASP A 170 -17.32 -13.38 1.17
CA ASP A 170 -18.52 -14.21 1.03
C ASP A 170 -18.25 -15.44 0.15
N GLU A 171 -19.28 -16.27 -0.07
CA GLU A 171 -19.18 -17.48 -0.88
C GLU A 171 -18.85 -17.25 -2.36
N ASP A 172 -18.99 -16.01 -2.84
CA ASP A 172 -18.65 -15.60 -4.20
C ASP A 172 -17.30 -14.88 -4.27
N ASP A 173 -16.45 -14.99 -3.22
CA ASP A 173 -15.16 -14.33 -3.06
C ASP A 173 -15.23 -12.78 -3.03
N ASN A 174 -16.40 -12.21 -2.81
CA ASN A 174 -16.51 -10.76 -2.67
C ASN A 174 -16.01 -10.30 -1.30
N CYS A 175 -15.14 -9.31 -1.28
CA CYS A 175 -14.63 -8.71 -0.05
C CYS A 175 -15.66 -7.77 0.58
N ARG A 176 -16.20 -8.15 1.73
CA ARG A 176 -17.26 -7.46 2.48
C ARG A 176 -16.75 -6.62 3.65
N LEU A 177 -15.54 -6.08 3.56
CA LEU A 177 -14.96 -5.18 4.57
C LEU A 177 -15.83 -3.93 4.86
N ASN A 178 -16.70 -3.55 3.96
CA ASN A 178 -17.69 -2.50 4.19
C ASN A 178 -18.75 -2.86 5.26
N PHE A 179 -18.91 -4.14 5.62
CA PHE A 179 -19.70 -4.54 6.79
C PHE A 179 -18.97 -4.27 8.11
N LEU A 180 -17.65 -4.27 8.07
CA LEU A 180 -16.81 -3.87 9.21
C LEU A 180 -16.70 -2.34 9.30
N LEU A 181 -16.45 -1.69 8.15
CA LEU A 181 -16.19 -0.26 8.00
C LEU A 181 -17.45 0.48 7.54
N THR A 182 -18.52 0.43 8.36
CA THR A 182 -19.77 1.13 8.04
C THR A 182 -19.60 2.65 8.16
N GLN A 183 -20.44 3.40 7.46
CA GLN A 183 -20.45 4.86 7.51
C GLN A 183 -20.55 5.38 8.95
N GLU A 184 -21.43 4.79 9.76
CA GLU A 184 -21.66 5.20 11.14
C GLU A 184 -20.43 4.99 12.02
N ARG A 185 -19.75 3.86 11.87
CA ARG A 185 -18.53 3.54 12.62
C ARG A 185 -17.38 4.47 12.24
N LEU A 186 -17.18 4.69 10.94
CA LEU A 186 -16.14 5.59 10.44
C LEU A 186 -16.38 7.03 10.91
N MET A 187 -17.63 7.51 10.87
CA MET A 187 -17.97 8.84 11.38
C MET A 187 -17.73 8.97 12.89
N ARG A 188 -18.03 7.92 13.68
CA ARG A 188 -17.72 7.92 15.12
C ARG A 188 -16.21 8.00 15.40
N VAL A 189 -15.40 7.32 14.61
CA VAL A 189 -13.93 7.41 14.73
C VAL A 189 -13.46 8.83 14.45
N LEU A 190 -14.00 9.48 13.41
CA LEU A 190 -13.63 10.85 13.04
C LEU A 190 -14.06 11.91 14.08
N GLN A 191 -15.08 11.63 14.88
CA GLN A 191 -15.50 12.52 15.97
C GLN A 191 -14.58 12.46 17.19
N LYS A 192 -13.71 11.45 17.29
CA LYS A 192 -12.72 11.34 18.37
C LYS A 192 -11.51 12.24 18.05
N SER A 193 -10.80 12.67 19.11
CA SER A 193 -9.53 13.38 18.93
C SER A 193 -8.51 12.53 18.17
N GLU A 194 -7.57 13.14 17.47
CA GLU A 194 -6.58 12.42 16.63
C GLU A 194 -5.80 11.35 17.41
N GLU A 195 -5.51 11.62 18.68
CA GLU A 195 -4.76 10.73 19.56
C GLU A 195 -5.50 9.43 19.88
N VAL A 196 -6.86 9.42 19.79
CA VAL A 196 -7.72 8.30 20.19
C VAL A 196 -8.67 7.88 19.06
N ARG A 197 -8.28 8.11 17.79
CA ARG A 197 -9.07 7.72 16.61
C ARG A 197 -9.06 6.21 16.40
N GLU A 198 -9.60 5.47 17.37
CA GLU A 198 -9.74 4.02 17.28
C GLU A 198 -11.09 3.53 17.79
N ILE A 199 -11.53 2.40 17.23
CA ILE A 199 -12.68 1.63 17.73
C ILE A 199 -12.35 0.15 17.70
N PHE A 200 -13.07 -0.61 18.54
CA PHE A 200 -13.04 -2.07 18.52
C PHE A 200 -14.37 -2.59 17.99
N VAL A 201 -14.29 -3.53 17.07
CA VAL A 201 -15.46 -4.19 16.46
C VAL A 201 -15.35 -5.68 16.67
N PHE A 202 -16.37 -6.24 17.30
CA PHE A 202 -16.53 -7.68 17.50
C PHE A 202 -17.30 -8.26 16.33
N SER A 203 -16.92 -9.46 15.89
CA SER A 203 -17.56 -10.11 14.75
C SER A 203 -17.58 -11.61 14.90
N PHE A 204 -18.60 -12.24 14.34
CA PHE A 204 -18.67 -13.68 14.07
C PHE A 204 -19.48 -13.93 12.79
N THR A 205 -19.33 -15.11 12.21
CA THR A 205 -20.07 -15.54 11.04
C THR A 205 -21.02 -16.69 11.36
N HIS A 206 -22.06 -16.82 10.58
CA HIS A 206 -22.96 -17.97 10.59
C HIS A 206 -23.12 -18.50 9.18
N LEU A 207 -22.86 -19.79 9.00
CA LEU A 207 -23.06 -20.48 7.73
C LEU A 207 -24.43 -21.12 7.70
N GLN A 208 -25.25 -20.80 6.69
CA GLN A 208 -26.56 -21.38 6.49
C GLN A 208 -26.84 -21.55 4.99
N ASN A 209 -27.17 -22.76 4.54
CA ASN A 209 -27.43 -23.08 3.13
C ASN A 209 -26.29 -22.61 2.21
N ASP A 210 -25.06 -22.94 2.56
CA ASP A 210 -23.82 -22.58 1.87
C ASP A 210 -23.58 -21.06 1.71
N LYS A 211 -24.32 -20.25 2.49
CA LYS A 211 -24.20 -18.78 2.52
C LYS A 211 -23.60 -18.30 3.83
N VAL A 212 -22.65 -17.38 3.73
CA VAL A 212 -22.02 -16.74 4.88
C VAL A 212 -22.82 -15.52 5.31
N TYR A 213 -23.23 -15.49 6.58
CA TYR A 213 -23.90 -14.36 7.22
C TYR A 213 -22.94 -13.73 8.22
N PHE A 214 -22.65 -12.43 8.03
CA PHE A 214 -21.78 -11.67 8.91
C PHE A 214 -22.58 -10.94 9.98
N TYR A 215 -22.08 -11.02 11.21
CA TYR A 215 -22.57 -10.27 12.36
C TYR A 215 -21.42 -9.48 12.93
N SER A 216 -21.62 -8.17 13.11
CA SER A 216 -20.59 -7.35 13.74
C SER A 216 -21.20 -6.21 14.55
N ALA A 217 -20.54 -5.86 15.65
CA ALA A 217 -20.92 -4.76 16.50
C ALA A 217 -19.68 -4.05 17.05
N SER A 218 -19.66 -2.73 17.01
CA SER A 218 -18.63 -1.98 17.74
C SER A 218 -18.92 -1.98 19.24
N TYR A 219 -17.86 -1.71 20.02
CA TYR A 219 -18.00 -1.58 21.46
C TYR A 219 -19.08 -0.55 21.85
N GLU A 220 -19.09 0.59 21.18
CA GLU A 220 -20.07 1.66 21.43
C GLU A 220 -21.51 1.27 21.03
N GLU A 221 -21.69 0.42 20.00
CA GLU A 221 -23.00 -0.11 19.62
C GLU A 221 -23.55 -1.08 20.68
N LEU A 222 -22.68 -1.86 21.30
CA LEU A 222 -23.06 -2.79 22.34
C LEU A 222 -23.42 -2.10 23.66
N LEU A 223 -22.70 -1.04 24.02
CA LEU A 223 -22.95 -0.30 25.27
C LEU A 223 -24.32 0.38 25.36
N GLN A 224 -25.06 0.48 24.25
CA GLN A 224 -26.39 1.11 24.26
C GLN A 224 -27.37 0.41 25.19
N LYS A 225 -27.28 -0.92 25.34
CA LYS A 225 -28.10 -1.73 26.24
C LYS A 225 -27.33 -2.95 26.73
N ASP A 226 -27.26 -3.18 28.03
CA ASP A 226 -26.55 -4.31 28.65
C ASP A 226 -26.98 -5.68 28.08
N VAL A 227 -28.27 -5.83 27.77
CA VAL A 227 -28.81 -7.04 27.14
C VAL A 227 -28.14 -7.32 25.79
N LEU A 228 -27.90 -6.29 24.96
CA LEU A 228 -27.24 -6.44 23.66
C LEU A 228 -25.79 -6.89 23.84
N THR A 229 -25.08 -6.27 24.79
CA THR A 229 -23.70 -6.65 25.14
C THR A 229 -23.62 -8.12 25.52
N ARG A 230 -24.44 -8.56 26.48
CA ARG A 230 -24.44 -9.95 26.97
C ARG A 230 -24.77 -10.94 25.87
N VAL A 231 -25.79 -10.65 25.07
CA VAL A 231 -26.21 -11.53 23.98
C VAL A 231 -25.14 -11.62 22.91
N PHE A 232 -24.62 -10.50 22.44
CA PHE A 232 -23.66 -10.48 21.34
C PHE A 232 -22.32 -11.11 21.74
N LEU A 233 -21.75 -10.70 22.87
CA LEU A 233 -20.48 -11.20 23.34
C LEU A 233 -20.60 -12.67 23.80
N GLY A 234 -21.60 -12.99 24.63
CA GLY A 234 -21.76 -14.33 25.19
C GLY A 234 -22.17 -15.41 24.14
N PHE A 235 -22.89 -15.01 23.07
CA PHE A 235 -23.21 -15.93 21.99
C PHE A 235 -22.10 -15.98 20.94
N GLY A 236 -21.61 -14.82 20.51
CA GLY A 236 -20.62 -14.69 19.43
C GLY A 236 -19.28 -15.32 19.80
N SER A 237 -18.79 -15.09 21.04
CA SER A 237 -17.52 -15.65 21.50
C SER A 237 -17.46 -17.18 21.50
N LYS A 238 -18.61 -17.87 21.51
CA LYS A 238 -18.69 -19.34 21.41
C LYS A 238 -18.52 -19.85 19.96
N LYS A 239 -18.47 -18.95 18.99
CA LYS A 239 -18.29 -19.34 17.58
C LYS A 239 -16.79 -19.44 17.25
N ALA A 240 -16.42 -20.47 16.49
CA ALA A 240 -15.04 -20.62 16.01
C ALA A 240 -14.60 -19.43 15.11
N SER A 241 -15.59 -18.77 14.47
CA SER A 241 -15.39 -17.59 13.65
C SER A 241 -15.33 -16.27 14.43
N TRP A 242 -15.29 -16.31 15.78
CA TRP A 242 -15.17 -15.10 16.57
C TRP A 242 -13.89 -14.33 16.27
N ARG A 243 -14.02 -13.01 16.03
CA ARG A 243 -12.89 -12.09 15.82
C ARG A 243 -13.17 -10.75 16.49
N VAL A 244 -12.08 -10.10 16.87
CA VAL A 244 -12.06 -8.72 17.38
C VAL A 244 -11.12 -7.90 16.52
N PHE A 245 -11.64 -6.85 15.90
CA PHE A 245 -10.86 -5.97 15.04
C PHE A 245 -10.68 -4.61 15.70
N LYS A 246 -9.43 -4.16 15.75
CA LYS A 246 -9.09 -2.76 16.05
C LYS A 246 -9.04 -2.00 14.74
N ILE A 247 -9.72 -0.86 14.68
CA ILE A 247 -9.75 0.03 13.52
C ILE A 247 -9.24 1.39 13.96
N THR A 248 -8.20 1.88 13.30
CA THR A 248 -7.73 3.27 13.43
C THR A 248 -7.88 3.98 12.10
N LEU A 249 -8.05 5.31 12.13
CA LEU A 249 -8.31 6.11 10.92
C LEU A 249 -7.33 7.27 10.85
N THR A 250 -6.65 7.41 9.70
CA THR A 250 -5.70 8.48 9.42
C THR A 250 -6.16 9.26 8.19
N GLU A 251 -6.06 10.58 8.22
CA GLU A 251 -6.29 11.42 7.04
C GLU A 251 -5.13 11.28 6.06
N VAL A 252 -5.45 11.16 4.78
CA VAL A 252 -4.46 11.03 3.69
C VAL A 252 -4.81 11.95 2.52
N ASP A 253 -3.79 12.31 1.75
CA ASP A 253 -3.92 13.12 0.54
C ASP A 253 -3.51 12.27 -0.68
N PRO A 254 -4.27 12.26 -1.79
CA PRO A 254 -3.86 11.64 -3.03
C PRO A 254 -2.47 12.05 -3.53
N GLU A 255 -2.01 13.27 -3.21
CA GLU A 255 -0.67 13.74 -3.55
C GLU A 255 0.44 12.91 -2.87
N GLN A 256 0.13 12.18 -1.80
CA GLN A 256 1.05 11.26 -1.13
C GLN A 256 1.36 10.00 -1.96
N ALA A 257 0.65 9.78 -3.08
CA ALA A 257 0.89 8.66 -3.99
C ALA A 257 2.28 8.66 -4.65
N HIS A 258 3.01 9.77 -4.57
CA HIS A 258 4.34 9.91 -5.16
C HIS A 258 5.23 10.83 -4.33
N ILE A 259 6.49 10.43 -4.16
CA ILE A 259 7.53 11.27 -3.57
C ILE A 259 8.55 11.60 -4.65
N PRO A 260 8.61 12.84 -5.12
CA PRO A 260 9.59 13.23 -6.12
C PRO A 260 11.00 13.24 -5.51
N LEU A 261 11.93 12.51 -6.11
CA LEU A 261 13.34 12.54 -5.73
C LEU A 261 14.00 13.81 -6.25
N SER A 262 14.85 14.43 -5.44
CA SER A 262 15.81 15.42 -5.90
C SER A 262 16.98 14.70 -6.54
N ILE A 263 17.02 14.66 -7.87
CA ILE A 263 18.05 13.97 -8.64
C ILE A 263 18.91 14.99 -9.40
N PRO A 264 20.25 14.77 -9.50
CA PRO A 264 21.13 15.60 -10.28
C PRO A 264 20.74 15.66 -11.76
N ASP A 265 20.99 16.78 -12.43
CA ASP A 265 20.66 16.94 -13.85
C ASP A 265 21.45 15.97 -14.75
N SER A 266 22.64 15.55 -14.29
CA SER A 266 23.52 14.60 -14.98
C SER A 266 23.06 13.14 -14.94
N VAL A 267 21.98 12.84 -14.21
CA VAL A 267 21.49 11.46 -14.06
C VAL A 267 20.85 10.96 -15.34
N GLY A 268 21.19 9.73 -15.71
CA GLY A 268 20.70 9.08 -16.92
C GLY A 268 19.17 8.86 -16.95
N ASN A 269 18.62 8.70 -18.14
CA ASN A 269 17.18 8.58 -18.39
C ASN A 269 16.50 7.44 -17.63
N LYS A 270 17.21 6.37 -17.25
CA LYS A 270 16.64 5.28 -16.43
C LYS A 270 16.15 5.80 -15.07
N VAL A 271 16.99 6.57 -14.37
CA VAL A 271 16.64 7.12 -13.05
C VAL A 271 15.57 8.21 -13.18
N LYS A 272 15.63 9.02 -14.24
CA LYS A 272 14.56 10.01 -14.53
C LYS A 272 13.20 9.34 -14.71
N LYS A 273 13.14 8.19 -15.37
CA LYS A 273 11.91 7.40 -15.55
C LYS A 273 11.36 6.88 -14.21
N LEU A 274 12.21 6.43 -13.28
CA LEU A 274 11.79 6.00 -11.95
C LEU A 274 11.21 7.14 -11.10
N ASN A 275 11.53 8.38 -11.44
CA ASN A 275 11.01 9.58 -10.78
C ASN A 275 9.80 10.19 -11.50
N THR A 276 9.19 9.47 -12.43
CA THR A 276 8.01 9.95 -13.16
C THR A 276 6.79 9.95 -12.23
N PRO A 277 6.02 11.05 -12.15
CA PRO A 277 4.82 11.10 -11.33
C PRO A 277 3.75 10.15 -11.87
N PRO A 278 2.79 9.73 -11.04
CA PRO A 278 1.65 8.93 -11.45
C PRO A 278 0.88 9.56 -12.61
N SER A 279 0.31 8.72 -13.47
CA SER A 279 -0.46 9.21 -14.62
C SER A 279 -1.71 9.98 -14.18
N ALA A 280 -2.19 10.91 -15.03
CA ALA A 280 -3.42 11.65 -14.77
C ALA A 280 -4.64 10.72 -14.59
N ARG A 281 -4.68 9.58 -15.30
CA ARG A 281 -5.70 8.55 -15.16
C ARG A 281 -5.69 7.95 -13.76
N LEU A 282 -4.52 7.60 -13.23
CA LEU A 282 -4.37 7.07 -11.87
C LEU A 282 -4.78 8.11 -10.83
N MET A 283 -4.28 9.35 -10.93
CA MET A 283 -4.64 10.43 -10.01
C MET A 283 -6.15 10.75 -10.01
N SER A 284 -6.80 10.63 -11.18
CA SER A 284 -8.27 10.75 -11.28
C SER A 284 -9.01 9.66 -10.49
N LYS A 285 -8.46 8.45 -10.41
CA LYS A 285 -9.04 7.35 -9.60
C LYS A 285 -8.86 7.58 -8.10
N LEU A 286 -7.77 8.24 -7.69
CA LEU A 286 -7.47 8.54 -6.28
C LEU A 286 -8.04 9.87 -5.80
N LYS A 287 -8.64 10.69 -6.66
CA LYS A 287 -9.07 12.07 -6.34
C LYS A 287 -9.98 12.20 -5.12
N ASN A 288 -10.78 11.17 -4.83
CA ASN A 288 -11.75 11.16 -3.73
C ASN A 288 -11.17 10.52 -2.45
N LEU A 289 -9.98 9.94 -2.51
CA LEU A 289 -9.33 9.32 -1.37
C LEU A 289 -9.01 10.38 -0.30
N ARG A 290 -9.46 10.14 0.94
CA ARG A 290 -9.26 11.06 2.07
C ARG A 290 -8.80 10.37 3.34
N PHE A 291 -9.09 9.07 3.49
CA PHE A 291 -8.75 8.37 4.71
C PHE A 291 -8.11 7.01 4.43
N LEU A 292 -7.26 6.60 5.34
CA LEU A 292 -6.67 5.27 5.42
C LEU A 292 -7.08 4.66 6.76
N ALA A 293 -7.88 3.60 6.70
CA ALA A 293 -8.20 2.79 7.87
C ALA A 293 -7.16 1.67 8.00
N HIS A 294 -6.63 1.49 9.20
CA HIS A 294 -5.80 0.37 9.57
C HIS A 294 -6.64 -0.62 10.37
N VAL A 295 -6.90 -1.79 9.79
CA VAL A 295 -7.68 -2.87 10.40
C VAL A 295 -6.71 -3.94 10.91
N THR A 296 -6.72 -4.18 12.22
CA THR A 296 -5.86 -5.18 12.86
C THR A 296 -6.71 -6.20 13.59
N ASP A 297 -6.52 -7.48 13.32
CA ASP A 297 -7.11 -8.55 14.13
C ASP A 297 -6.37 -8.59 15.47
N VAL A 298 -7.10 -8.34 16.54
CA VAL A 298 -6.61 -8.35 17.93
C VAL A 298 -7.30 -9.42 18.78
N THR A 299 -7.83 -10.44 18.13
CA THR A 299 -8.47 -11.57 18.77
C THR A 299 -7.48 -12.25 19.72
N SER A 300 -7.87 -12.44 20.96
CA SER A 300 -7.08 -13.19 21.94
C SER A 300 -7.91 -14.30 22.58
N VAL A 301 -7.27 -15.41 22.89
CA VAL A 301 -7.90 -16.56 23.55
C VAL A 301 -8.47 -16.14 24.90
N THR A 302 -7.67 -15.45 25.73
CA THR A 302 -8.10 -14.98 27.06
C THR A 302 -9.29 -14.02 26.97
N GLY A 303 -9.29 -13.09 25.98
CA GLY A 303 -10.42 -12.21 25.75
C GLY A 303 -11.69 -12.98 25.36
N GLN A 304 -11.56 -13.97 24.47
CA GLN A 304 -12.66 -14.82 24.06
C GLN A 304 -13.24 -15.63 25.22
N GLU A 305 -12.38 -16.21 26.07
CA GLU A 305 -12.79 -16.93 27.29
C GLU A 305 -13.55 -16.02 28.25
N THR A 306 -13.07 -14.80 28.48
CA THR A 306 -13.77 -13.81 29.30
C THR A 306 -15.16 -13.49 28.78
N TYR A 307 -15.30 -13.34 27.46
CA TYR A 307 -16.61 -13.07 26.85
C TYR A 307 -17.54 -14.31 26.90
N ASN A 308 -17.02 -15.53 26.92
CA ASN A 308 -17.80 -16.75 27.07
C ASN A 308 -18.54 -16.84 28.42
N GLU A 309 -18.08 -16.11 29.44
CA GLU A 309 -18.72 -16.06 30.79
C GLU A 309 -20.01 -15.24 30.80
N PHE A 310 -20.23 -14.37 29.79
CA PHE A 310 -21.44 -13.59 29.70
C PHE A 310 -22.68 -14.48 29.56
N LYS A 311 -23.53 -14.47 30.59
CA LYS A 311 -24.80 -15.20 30.59
C LYS A 311 -25.87 -14.36 29.88
N PHE A 312 -26.63 -15.00 29.01
CA PHE A 312 -27.74 -14.38 28.29
C PHE A 312 -28.96 -15.31 28.23
N ASN A 313 -30.15 -14.74 28.10
CA ASN A 313 -31.38 -15.50 27.95
C ASN A 313 -31.60 -15.87 26.47
N ARG A 314 -32.04 -17.11 26.16
CA ARG A 314 -32.27 -17.56 24.77
C ARG A 314 -33.32 -16.71 24.05
N GLU A 315 -34.31 -16.18 24.73
CA GLU A 315 -35.32 -15.28 24.18
C GLU A 315 -34.71 -14.01 23.57
N ASN A 316 -33.57 -13.57 24.11
CA ASN A 316 -32.87 -12.36 23.66
C ASN A 316 -32.04 -12.60 22.40
N LEU A 317 -31.90 -13.83 21.88
CA LEU A 317 -31.16 -14.14 20.65
C LEU A 317 -31.76 -13.42 19.43
N SER A 318 -33.05 -13.09 19.46
CA SER A 318 -33.67 -12.30 18.39
C SER A 318 -33.00 -10.94 18.18
N HIS A 319 -32.38 -10.36 19.19
CA HIS A 319 -31.65 -9.09 19.12
C HIS A 319 -30.37 -9.16 18.25
N LEU A 320 -29.83 -10.37 18.02
CA LEU A 320 -28.68 -10.55 17.10
C LEU A 320 -28.99 -10.05 15.68
N ARG A 321 -30.26 -10.06 15.26
CA ARG A 321 -30.67 -9.54 13.95
C ARG A 321 -30.27 -8.08 13.74
N ASN A 322 -30.14 -7.29 14.81
CA ASN A 322 -29.74 -5.88 14.73
C ASN A 322 -28.28 -5.70 14.30
N PHE A 323 -27.49 -6.73 14.42
CA PHE A 323 -26.05 -6.73 14.11
C PHE A 323 -25.71 -7.55 12.86
N GLY A 324 -26.72 -8.18 12.24
CA GLY A 324 -26.58 -8.91 10.99
C GLY A 324 -26.54 -7.98 9.79
N HIS A 325 -25.65 -8.25 8.86
CA HIS A 325 -25.52 -7.45 7.63
C HIS A 325 -26.43 -8.00 6.52
N PRO A 326 -27.29 -7.16 5.93
CA PRO A 326 -28.25 -7.60 4.92
C PRO A 326 -27.55 -7.93 3.60
N ARG A 327 -27.66 -9.15 3.12
CA ARG A 327 -27.05 -9.61 1.86
C ARG A 327 -27.62 -8.93 0.63
N ASN A 328 -28.95 -8.73 0.59
CA ASN A 328 -29.65 -8.16 -0.57
C ASN A 328 -29.37 -6.68 -0.81
N ARG A 329 -28.74 -6.00 0.14
CA ARG A 329 -28.34 -4.59 0.08
C ARG A 329 -26.88 -4.41 0.42
N ALA A 330 -26.07 -5.42 0.08
CA ALA A 330 -24.64 -5.33 0.31
C ALA A 330 -24.06 -4.14 -0.47
N PRO A 331 -23.25 -3.30 0.16
CA PRO A 331 -22.54 -2.24 -0.53
C PRO A 331 -21.63 -2.82 -1.62
N SER A 332 -21.10 -1.96 -2.50
CA SER A 332 -20.15 -2.36 -3.53
C SER A 332 -18.93 -3.04 -2.89
N ASN A 333 -18.42 -4.05 -3.60
CA ASN A 333 -17.27 -4.83 -3.17
C ASN A 333 -16.02 -3.95 -2.97
N VAL A 334 -15.23 -4.24 -1.94
CA VAL A 334 -13.92 -3.61 -1.73
C VAL A 334 -12.90 -4.28 -2.64
N GLN A 335 -12.22 -3.52 -3.47
CA GLN A 335 -11.20 -4.06 -4.38
C GLN A 335 -9.95 -4.44 -3.61
N VAL A 336 -9.57 -5.72 -3.66
CA VAL A 336 -8.37 -6.22 -3.00
C VAL A 336 -7.17 -6.04 -3.92
N VAL A 337 -6.14 -5.33 -3.45
CA VAL A 337 -4.89 -5.08 -4.15
C VAL A 337 -3.78 -5.83 -3.42
N ARG A 338 -3.03 -6.68 -4.13
CA ARG A 338 -1.91 -7.39 -3.52
C ARG A 338 -0.73 -6.45 -3.29
N PHE A 339 -0.10 -6.59 -2.13
CA PHE A 339 1.14 -5.88 -1.83
C PHE A 339 2.29 -6.53 -2.60
N LYS A 340 2.86 -5.79 -3.55
CA LYS A 340 4.08 -6.17 -4.28
C LYS A 340 5.05 -5.01 -4.24
N TYR A 341 6.21 -5.22 -3.63
CA TYR A 341 7.24 -4.17 -3.58
C TYR A 341 7.97 -4.02 -4.92
N GLU A 342 8.33 -5.14 -5.52
CA GLU A 342 8.91 -5.21 -6.86
C GLU A 342 8.24 -6.34 -7.63
N GLU A 343 8.05 -6.16 -8.91
CA GLU A 343 7.60 -7.23 -9.77
C GLU A 343 8.80 -8.16 -10.03
N GLN A 344 8.91 -9.18 -9.19
CA GLN A 344 9.94 -10.22 -9.35
C GLN A 344 9.58 -11.23 -10.46
N ARG A 345 8.37 -11.16 -10.96
CA ARG A 345 7.90 -12.05 -12.02
C ARG A 345 8.28 -11.49 -13.38
N ILE A 346 9.12 -12.22 -14.08
CA ILE A 346 9.52 -11.92 -15.47
C ILE A 346 8.38 -12.27 -16.44
N GLU A 347 7.43 -13.13 -16.01
CA GLU A 347 6.40 -13.72 -16.86
C GLU A 347 5.01 -13.69 -16.24
N SER A 348 3.98 -13.53 -17.08
CA SER A 348 2.59 -13.67 -16.69
C SER A 348 2.28 -15.11 -16.27
N ARG A 349 1.50 -15.27 -15.21
CA ARG A 349 0.93 -16.57 -14.80
C ARG A 349 -0.52 -16.68 -15.24
N TYR A 350 -0.92 -17.88 -15.56
CA TYR A 350 -2.25 -18.19 -16.04
C TYR A 350 -2.90 -19.23 -15.13
N GLN A 351 -4.15 -19.05 -14.78
CA GLN A 351 -4.91 -20.03 -14.02
C GLN A 351 -5.13 -21.26 -14.88
N LEU A 352 -4.64 -22.38 -14.41
CA LEU A 352 -4.91 -23.70 -15.00
C LEU A 352 -5.12 -24.70 -13.88
N ARG A 353 -6.37 -25.09 -13.65
CA ARG A 353 -6.74 -26.10 -12.65
C ARG A 353 -6.95 -27.43 -13.33
N THR A 354 -5.99 -28.33 -13.17
CA THR A 354 -6.06 -29.71 -13.65
C THR A 354 -5.41 -30.66 -12.64
N GLN A 355 -5.82 -31.91 -12.66
CA GLN A 355 -5.23 -32.94 -11.82
C GLN A 355 -3.77 -33.15 -12.19
N ILE A 356 -2.92 -33.31 -11.18
CA ILE A 356 -1.51 -33.62 -11.31
C ILE A 356 -1.13 -34.82 -10.44
N GLU A 357 -0.05 -35.47 -10.80
CA GLU A 357 0.67 -36.44 -9.98
C GLU A 357 2.11 -35.91 -9.78
N ALA A 358 2.61 -35.96 -8.54
CA ALA A 358 3.93 -35.48 -8.19
C ALA A 358 4.76 -36.57 -7.49
N ARG A 359 6.04 -36.70 -7.86
CA ARG A 359 7.04 -37.54 -7.20
C ARG A 359 8.18 -36.69 -6.71
N PHE A 360 8.52 -36.78 -5.45
CA PHE A 360 9.59 -36.02 -4.83
C PHE A 360 10.89 -36.81 -4.79
N ASN A 361 12.00 -36.18 -5.11
CA ASN A 361 13.36 -36.71 -4.96
C ASN A 361 13.55 -38.15 -5.49
N ASN A 362 12.85 -38.51 -6.57
CA ASN A 362 12.85 -39.85 -7.17
C ASN A 362 12.28 -40.96 -6.27
N GLU A 363 11.42 -40.62 -5.33
CA GLU A 363 10.69 -41.62 -4.55
C GLU A 363 9.65 -42.35 -5.42
N GLU A 364 9.32 -43.61 -5.07
CA GLU A 364 8.28 -44.38 -5.77
C GLU A 364 6.86 -43.86 -5.43
N LEU A 365 6.70 -43.14 -4.33
CA LEU A 365 5.43 -42.64 -3.86
C LEU A 365 4.91 -41.50 -4.75
N VAL A 366 3.70 -41.67 -5.26
CA VAL A 366 3.01 -40.68 -6.08
C VAL A 366 2.00 -39.91 -5.24
N HIS A 367 2.14 -38.61 -5.22
CA HIS A 367 1.21 -37.68 -4.56
C HIS A 367 0.27 -37.07 -5.57
N LYS A 368 -1.03 -37.10 -5.30
CA LYS A 368 -2.05 -36.43 -6.13
C LYS A 368 -2.22 -35.00 -5.72
N GLY A 369 -2.60 -34.16 -6.67
CA GLY A 369 -2.83 -32.74 -6.43
C GLY A 369 -3.53 -32.07 -7.60
N ILE A 370 -3.58 -30.75 -7.50
CA ILE A 370 -4.21 -29.89 -8.52
C ILE A 370 -3.23 -28.74 -8.83
N SER A 371 -3.02 -28.45 -10.11
CA SER A 371 -2.34 -27.23 -10.51
C SER A 371 -3.23 -26.02 -10.22
N GLU A 372 -2.66 -24.90 -9.78
CA GLU A 372 -3.37 -23.65 -9.54
C GLU A 372 -3.04 -22.61 -10.60
N ASP A 373 -1.77 -22.42 -10.89
CA ASP A 373 -1.27 -21.50 -11.88
C ASP A 373 -0.07 -22.05 -12.65
N ILE A 374 0.10 -21.56 -13.88
CA ILE A 374 1.18 -21.94 -14.79
C ILE A 374 1.85 -20.70 -15.40
N SER A 375 3.13 -20.79 -15.66
CA SER A 375 3.88 -19.90 -16.57
C SER A 375 4.88 -20.73 -17.37
N VAL A 376 5.63 -20.12 -18.28
CA VAL A 376 6.65 -20.85 -19.06
C VAL A 376 7.71 -21.47 -18.13
N HIS A 377 8.11 -20.75 -17.06
CA HIS A 377 9.17 -21.19 -16.15
C HIS A 377 8.68 -21.55 -14.74
N GLY A 378 7.38 -21.49 -14.47
CA GLY A 378 6.86 -21.73 -13.11
C GLY A 378 5.54 -22.45 -13.10
N LEU A 379 5.30 -23.15 -11.98
CA LEU A 379 4.09 -23.93 -11.73
C LEU A 379 3.69 -23.80 -10.25
N GLY A 380 2.45 -23.43 -10.01
CA GLY A 380 1.82 -23.48 -8.69
C GLY A 380 0.95 -24.71 -8.56
N LEU A 381 1.12 -25.47 -7.49
CA LEU A 381 0.25 -26.63 -7.23
C LEU A 381 -0.11 -26.76 -5.76
N ARG A 382 -1.25 -27.39 -5.54
CA ARG A 382 -1.71 -27.86 -4.23
C ARG A 382 -1.69 -29.38 -4.22
N ILE A 383 -1.00 -29.97 -3.23
CA ILE A 383 -0.78 -31.40 -3.11
C ILE A 383 -1.53 -31.99 -1.92
N GLU A 384 -2.09 -33.19 -2.10
CA GLU A 384 -2.63 -34.00 -1.01
C GLU A 384 -1.47 -34.78 -0.39
N LEU A 385 -0.89 -34.29 0.68
CA LEU A 385 0.16 -34.98 1.44
C LEU A 385 -0.49 -35.95 2.44
N SER A 386 0.07 -37.16 2.56
CA SER A 386 -0.31 -38.07 3.63
C SER A 386 0.12 -37.51 5.00
N LYS A 387 -0.59 -37.87 6.08
CA LYS A 387 -0.30 -37.41 7.45
C LYS A 387 1.12 -37.75 7.96
N GLU A 388 1.81 -38.60 7.27
CA GLU A 388 3.18 -39.04 7.56
C GLU A 388 4.23 -38.02 7.08
N TYR A 389 3.88 -37.20 6.09
CA TYR A 389 4.76 -36.16 5.59
C TYR A 389 4.72 -34.92 6.54
N LYS A 390 5.67 -34.91 7.47
CA LYS A 390 5.87 -33.78 8.40
C LYS A 390 7.16 -33.06 8.01
N GLY A 391 7.05 -31.87 7.43
CA GLY A 391 8.21 -31.02 7.15
C GLY A 391 8.09 -30.22 5.87
N ASN A 392 9.11 -29.43 5.62
CA ASN A 392 9.23 -28.61 4.43
C ASN A 392 9.73 -29.46 3.27
N LEU A 393 9.04 -29.44 2.14
CA LEU A 393 9.47 -30.14 0.93
C LEU A 393 10.48 -29.28 0.18
N GLU A 394 11.63 -29.85 -0.13
CA GLU A 394 12.72 -29.18 -0.85
C GLU A 394 13.30 -30.12 -1.92
N GLY A 395 13.98 -29.56 -2.91
CA GLY A 395 14.70 -30.31 -3.94
C GLY A 395 13.91 -30.46 -5.25
N LYS A 396 14.13 -31.60 -5.93
CA LYS A 396 13.54 -31.87 -7.24
C LYS A 396 12.19 -32.57 -7.11
N VAL A 397 11.29 -32.23 -8.00
CA VAL A 397 9.99 -32.86 -8.13
C VAL A 397 9.67 -33.14 -9.59
N GLU A 398 9.27 -34.37 -9.88
CA GLU A 398 8.70 -34.75 -11.17
C GLU A 398 7.18 -34.57 -11.11
N VAL A 399 6.62 -33.85 -12.09
CA VAL A 399 5.19 -33.57 -12.18
C VAL A 399 4.61 -34.14 -13.47
N ALA A 400 3.54 -34.91 -13.33
CA ALA A 400 2.75 -35.47 -14.42
C ALA A 400 1.40 -34.78 -14.54
N PHE A 401 0.94 -34.59 -15.77
CA PHE A 401 -0.38 -34.06 -16.09
C PHE A 401 -1.20 -35.05 -16.90
N PRO A 402 -1.81 -36.08 -16.27
CA PRO A 402 -2.50 -37.18 -17.00
C PRO A 402 -3.57 -36.69 -17.99
N ARG A 403 -4.41 -35.72 -17.56
CA ARG A 403 -5.45 -35.15 -18.44
C ARG A 403 -4.92 -34.31 -19.59
N LEU A 404 -3.80 -33.63 -19.39
CA LEU A 404 -3.18 -32.84 -20.49
C LEU A 404 -2.47 -33.76 -21.48
N GLN A 405 -1.97 -34.93 -21.04
CA GLN A 405 -1.35 -35.92 -21.93
C GLN A 405 -2.32 -36.44 -22.97
N GLU A 406 -3.61 -36.57 -22.62
CA GLU A 406 -4.65 -37.04 -23.57
C GLU A 406 -4.80 -36.10 -24.77
N ILE A 407 -4.49 -34.79 -24.58
CA ILE A 407 -4.61 -33.73 -25.60
C ILE A 407 -3.26 -33.35 -26.19
N ALA A 408 -2.17 -33.60 -25.50
CA ALA A 408 -0.81 -33.19 -25.87
C ALA A 408 -0.07 -34.29 -26.64
N SER A 409 -0.52 -34.60 -27.86
CA SER A 409 0.04 -35.69 -28.66
C SER A 409 1.52 -35.52 -29.04
N SER A 410 2.04 -34.31 -29.06
CA SER A 410 3.42 -33.97 -29.45
C SER A 410 4.37 -33.72 -28.30
N PHE A 411 3.90 -33.76 -27.04
CA PHE A 411 4.70 -33.50 -25.85
C PHE A 411 4.52 -34.64 -24.82
N ASP A 412 5.62 -35.02 -24.20
CA ASP A 412 5.55 -35.83 -22.97
C ASP A 412 5.37 -34.89 -21.77
N VAL A 413 4.19 -34.90 -21.17
CA VAL A 413 3.84 -34.14 -19.97
C VAL A 413 3.68 -34.99 -18.75
N MET A 414 4.13 -36.26 -18.82
CA MET A 414 4.11 -37.22 -17.70
C MET A 414 5.41 -37.18 -16.88
N HIS A 415 6.48 -36.55 -17.38
CA HIS A 415 7.80 -36.58 -16.74
C HIS A 415 8.44 -35.20 -16.70
N LEU A 416 7.68 -34.15 -16.29
CA LEU A 416 8.17 -32.80 -16.25
C LEU A 416 8.97 -32.52 -14.98
N GLN A 417 10.22 -32.06 -15.14
CA GLN A 417 11.15 -31.85 -14.03
C GLN A 417 11.14 -30.40 -13.54
N TYR A 418 10.96 -30.24 -12.22
CA TYR A 418 10.91 -28.97 -11.53
C TYR A 418 11.76 -28.96 -10.28
N GLU A 419 12.10 -27.77 -9.81
CA GLU A 419 12.69 -27.48 -8.52
C GLU A 419 11.68 -26.78 -7.61
N ILE A 420 11.59 -27.21 -6.36
CA ILE A 420 10.73 -26.60 -5.34
C ILE A 420 11.40 -25.31 -4.86
N ILE A 421 10.76 -24.16 -5.12
CA ILE A 421 11.22 -22.86 -4.69
C ILE A 421 10.61 -22.45 -3.36
N TYR A 422 9.36 -22.88 -3.12
CA TYR A 422 8.64 -22.53 -1.91
C TYR A 422 7.58 -23.59 -1.59
N HIS A 423 7.46 -23.91 -0.30
CA HIS A 423 6.41 -24.78 0.23
C HIS A 423 5.68 -24.10 1.37
N ASN A 424 4.38 -23.87 1.21
CA ASN A 424 3.49 -23.48 2.30
C ASN A 424 2.95 -24.75 2.96
N VAL A 425 3.53 -25.13 4.12
CA VAL A 425 3.21 -26.37 4.83
C VAL A 425 1.75 -26.40 5.29
N ASP A 426 1.20 -25.26 5.74
CA ASP A 426 -0.18 -25.20 6.29
C ASP A 426 -1.25 -25.44 5.22
N LYS A 427 -0.99 -25.03 3.98
CA LYS A 427 -1.93 -25.11 2.86
C LYS A 427 -1.56 -26.18 1.83
N ASN A 428 -0.42 -26.84 2.02
CA ASN A 428 0.17 -27.79 1.07
C ASN A 428 0.30 -27.21 -0.36
N ILE A 429 0.68 -25.92 -0.45
CA ILE A 429 0.90 -25.23 -1.73
C ILE A 429 2.39 -25.20 -2.02
N LEU A 430 2.75 -25.64 -3.22
CA LEU A 430 4.11 -25.62 -3.74
C LEU A 430 4.23 -24.61 -4.89
N HIS A 431 5.30 -23.83 -4.88
CA HIS A 431 5.72 -23.06 -6.04
C HIS A 431 6.98 -23.69 -6.63
N LEU A 432 6.88 -24.06 -7.88
CA LEU A 432 7.91 -24.78 -8.61
C LEU A 432 8.48 -23.92 -9.71
N LYS A 433 9.75 -24.16 -10.03
CA LYS A 433 10.47 -23.59 -11.16
C LYS A 433 10.98 -24.69 -12.07
N THR A 434 10.90 -24.52 -13.39
CA THR A 434 11.46 -25.50 -14.34
C THR A 434 12.95 -25.65 -14.13
N MET A 435 13.45 -26.88 -14.23
CA MET A 435 14.88 -27.15 -14.16
C MET A 435 15.64 -26.39 -15.25
N PRO A 436 16.86 -25.92 -14.99
CA PRO A 436 17.69 -25.28 -15.99
C PRO A 436 18.15 -26.28 -17.08
N GLY A 437 18.56 -25.77 -18.22
CA GLY A 437 19.11 -26.59 -19.32
C GLY A 437 18.07 -27.50 -19.97
N ASP A 438 18.51 -28.68 -20.41
CA ASP A 438 17.68 -29.62 -21.16
C ASP A 438 16.65 -30.34 -20.29
N GLU A 439 16.90 -30.54 -18.99
CA GLU A 439 15.97 -31.19 -18.06
C GLU A 439 14.61 -30.46 -17.99
N GLY A 440 14.60 -29.13 -18.01
CA GLY A 440 13.36 -28.33 -17.98
C GLY A 440 12.83 -27.94 -19.36
N LYS A 441 13.48 -28.34 -20.45
CA LYS A 441 13.12 -27.90 -21.81
C LYS A 441 11.73 -28.38 -22.24
N SER A 442 11.40 -29.62 -21.92
CA SER A 442 10.09 -30.20 -22.23
C SER A 442 8.95 -29.40 -21.59
N ALA A 443 9.07 -29.08 -20.30
CA ALA A 443 8.10 -28.28 -19.58
C ALA A 443 7.96 -26.87 -20.19
N ARG A 444 9.07 -26.19 -20.44
CA ARG A 444 9.04 -24.84 -21.01
C ARG A 444 8.38 -24.81 -22.39
N ASN A 445 8.77 -25.70 -23.28
CA ASN A 445 8.21 -25.75 -24.64
C ASN A 445 6.71 -26.06 -24.63
N PHE A 446 6.29 -27.01 -23.79
CA PHE A 446 4.88 -27.34 -23.66
C PHE A 446 4.04 -26.16 -23.15
N PHE A 447 4.44 -25.55 -22.03
CA PHE A 447 3.67 -24.45 -21.46
C PHE A 447 3.73 -23.18 -22.30
N GLU A 448 4.84 -22.90 -22.99
CA GLU A 448 4.90 -21.80 -23.96
C GLU A 448 3.88 -21.99 -25.09
N GLU A 449 3.79 -23.19 -25.66
CA GLU A 449 2.84 -23.50 -26.73
C GLU A 449 1.41 -23.49 -26.23
N LEU A 450 1.14 -24.07 -25.04
CA LEU A 450 -0.17 -24.10 -24.41
C LEU A 450 -0.70 -22.68 -24.16
N ILE A 451 0.13 -21.83 -23.56
CA ILE A 451 -0.19 -20.43 -23.27
C ILE A 451 -0.42 -19.67 -24.58
N LYS A 452 0.46 -19.83 -25.56
CA LYS A 452 0.35 -19.15 -26.86
C LYS A 452 -0.95 -19.49 -27.59
N LYS A 453 -1.33 -20.78 -27.62
CA LYS A 453 -2.55 -21.26 -28.28
C LYS A 453 -3.84 -20.85 -27.56
N ASN A 454 -3.79 -20.72 -26.24
CA ASN A 454 -4.96 -20.49 -25.39
C ASN A 454 -4.97 -19.10 -24.73
N LYS A 455 -4.16 -18.16 -25.19
CA LYS A 455 -4.00 -16.83 -24.58
C LYS A 455 -5.31 -16.05 -24.41
N GLY A 456 -6.31 -16.31 -25.24
CA GLY A 456 -7.62 -15.66 -25.17
C GLY A 456 -8.62 -16.34 -24.22
N SER A 457 -8.38 -17.59 -23.83
CA SER A 457 -9.27 -18.38 -22.96
C SER A 457 -8.69 -18.65 -21.57
N LEU A 458 -7.36 -18.63 -21.44
CA LEU A 458 -6.72 -18.74 -20.13
C LEU A 458 -6.91 -17.43 -19.35
N LYS A 459 -7.50 -17.52 -18.18
CA LYS A 459 -7.49 -16.40 -17.25
C LYS A 459 -6.05 -16.15 -16.81
N VAL A 460 -5.54 -14.96 -17.17
CA VAL A 460 -4.33 -14.46 -16.54
C VAL A 460 -4.61 -14.45 -15.04
N GLU A 461 -3.73 -15.03 -14.23
CA GLU A 461 -3.74 -14.74 -12.81
C GLU A 461 -3.44 -13.25 -12.70
N ASN A 462 -4.53 -12.47 -12.64
CA ASN A 462 -4.47 -11.02 -12.79
C ASN A 462 -3.64 -10.42 -11.67
N ASP A 463 -2.37 -10.29 -11.94
CA ASP A 463 -1.49 -9.34 -11.30
C ASP A 463 -1.49 -8.00 -12.06
N GLU A 464 -2.19 -7.90 -13.20
CA GLU A 464 -2.35 -6.64 -13.91
C GLU A 464 -3.33 -5.77 -13.13
N GLU A 465 -2.78 -4.71 -12.57
CA GLU A 465 -3.57 -3.65 -11.97
C GLU A 465 -4.52 -3.07 -13.04
N GLU A 466 -5.80 -2.95 -12.72
CA GLU A 466 -6.81 -2.31 -13.59
C GLU A 466 -6.34 -0.93 -14.08
N VAL A 467 -5.55 -0.26 -13.24
CA VAL A 467 -4.86 1.00 -13.57
C VAL A 467 -3.38 0.83 -13.22
N PRO A 468 -2.47 0.82 -14.21
CA PRO A 468 -1.05 0.67 -13.98
C PRO A 468 -0.50 1.69 -12.97
N GLY A 469 0.26 1.20 -11.98
CA GLY A 469 0.84 2.00 -10.90
C GLY A 469 -0.07 2.22 -9.69
N MET A 470 -1.27 1.63 -9.65
CA MET A 470 -2.19 1.75 -8.52
C MET A 470 -1.57 1.18 -7.23
N GLY A 471 -1.05 -0.04 -7.28
CA GLY A 471 -0.41 -0.65 -6.12
C GLY A 471 0.79 0.13 -5.62
N GLN A 472 1.60 0.70 -6.52
CA GLN A 472 2.72 1.57 -6.13
C GLN A 472 2.22 2.84 -5.43
N ALA A 473 1.18 3.47 -5.95
CA ALA A 473 0.58 4.66 -5.36
C ALA A 473 0.02 4.38 -3.96
N LEU A 474 -0.74 3.30 -3.81
CA LEU A 474 -1.30 2.87 -2.53
C LEU A 474 -0.21 2.50 -1.52
N ARG A 475 0.86 1.79 -1.94
CA ARG A 475 2.02 1.50 -1.08
C ARG A 475 2.69 2.77 -0.58
N CYS A 476 2.91 3.74 -1.46
CA CYS A 476 3.52 5.01 -1.10
C CYS A 476 2.67 5.78 -0.08
N ILE A 477 1.34 5.85 -0.27
CA ILE A 477 0.42 6.46 0.69
C ILE A 477 0.48 5.72 2.04
N ASN A 478 0.43 4.38 2.04
CA ASN A 478 0.51 3.60 3.29
C ASN A 478 1.84 3.84 4.01
N ALA A 479 2.97 3.76 3.31
CA ALA A 479 4.30 3.92 3.90
C ALA A 479 4.51 5.31 4.53
N ARG A 480 3.96 6.36 3.93
CA ARG A 480 4.03 7.74 4.47
C ARG A 480 3.15 7.97 5.69
N ASN A 481 2.15 7.12 5.91
CA ASN A 481 1.19 7.24 7.01
C ASN A 481 1.32 6.11 8.04
N ALA A 482 2.17 5.12 7.78
CA ALA A 482 2.43 4.05 8.73
C ALA A 482 3.33 4.55 9.88
N THR A 483 2.91 4.26 11.11
CA THR A 483 3.76 4.40 12.28
C THR A 483 4.78 3.28 12.27
N SER A 484 6.03 3.57 11.97
CA SER A 484 7.10 2.58 11.85
C SER A 484 8.40 3.08 12.46
N LEU A 485 9.17 2.15 13.01
CA LEU A 485 10.50 2.37 13.54
C LEU A 485 11.45 1.34 12.93
N SER A 486 12.46 1.80 12.19
CA SER A 486 13.41 0.94 11.53
C SER A 486 14.83 1.29 11.95
N PHE A 487 15.65 0.28 12.25
CA PHE A 487 17.06 0.44 12.58
C PHE A 487 17.93 -0.02 11.42
N LEU A 488 18.86 0.83 11.00
CA LEU A 488 19.95 0.44 10.12
C LEU A 488 21.07 -0.19 10.97
N MET A 489 21.33 -1.46 10.71
CA MET A 489 22.33 -2.24 11.44
C MET A 489 23.57 -2.43 10.59
N SER A 490 24.76 -2.08 11.09
CA SER A 490 26.02 -2.57 10.51
C SER A 490 26.35 -3.95 11.07
N LYS A 491 26.92 -4.80 10.22
CA LYS A 491 27.39 -6.12 10.62
C LYS A 491 28.91 -6.16 10.56
N GLU A 492 29.54 -6.38 11.71
CA GLU A 492 30.98 -6.58 11.85
C GLU A 492 31.25 -7.98 12.43
N GLY A 493 31.62 -8.91 11.56
CA GLY A 493 31.71 -10.32 11.92
C GLY A 493 30.34 -10.88 12.34
N VAL A 494 30.20 -11.29 13.60
CA VAL A 494 28.94 -11.80 14.20
C VAL A 494 28.14 -10.73 14.96
N ARG A 495 28.69 -9.52 15.10
CA ARG A 495 28.04 -8.44 15.86
C ARG A 495 27.22 -7.54 14.95
N TYR A 496 26.04 -7.16 15.42
CA TYR A 496 25.17 -6.16 14.79
C TYR A 496 25.15 -4.91 15.65
N THR A 497 25.49 -3.77 15.07
CA THR A 497 25.51 -2.47 15.76
C THR A 497 24.54 -1.52 15.08
N PRO A 498 23.57 -0.91 15.80
CA PRO A 498 22.69 0.08 15.22
C PRO A 498 23.46 1.34 14.85
N GLN A 499 23.36 1.78 13.60
CA GLN A 499 24.02 2.97 13.07
C GLN A 499 23.08 4.16 12.93
N ALA A 500 21.82 3.91 12.62
CA ALA A 500 20.80 4.94 12.49
C ALA A 500 19.41 4.38 12.78
N CYS A 501 18.55 5.27 13.23
CA CYS A 501 17.13 4.99 13.42
C CYS A 501 16.32 5.81 12.42
N ILE A 502 15.40 5.16 11.72
CA ILE A 502 14.49 5.78 10.78
C ILE A 502 13.08 5.67 11.34
N VAL A 503 12.48 6.82 11.59
CA VAL A 503 11.11 6.94 12.09
C VAL A 503 10.19 7.28 10.93
N GLY A 504 9.11 6.55 10.75
CA GLY A 504 8.06 6.83 9.79
C GLY A 504 7.22 8.04 10.22
N LYS A 505 5.89 7.92 10.20
CA LYS A 505 5.03 8.99 10.73
C LYS A 505 5.36 9.21 12.21
N GLN A 506 5.58 10.45 12.61
CA GLN A 506 5.85 10.80 14.01
C GLN A 506 4.65 10.41 14.89
N ASP A 507 4.94 9.65 15.93
CA ASP A 507 4.01 9.26 16.99
C ASP A 507 4.74 9.54 18.32
N GLU A 508 4.06 10.12 19.30
CA GLU A 508 4.66 10.47 20.60
C GLU A 508 5.29 9.25 21.29
N ARG A 509 4.68 8.07 21.14
CA ARG A 509 5.20 6.81 21.69
C ARG A 509 6.55 6.43 21.09
N ILE A 510 6.73 6.65 19.79
CA ILE A 510 8.01 6.40 19.10
C ILE A 510 9.03 7.45 19.49
N THR A 511 8.64 8.72 19.60
CA THR A 511 9.52 9.80 20.04
C THR A 511 10.09 9.49 21.43
N THR A 512 9.27 9.00 22.35
CA THR A 512 9.72 8.59 23.69
C THR A 512 10.76 7.46 23.64
N LEU A 513 10.59 6.49 22.74
CA LEU A 513 11.54 5.37 22.56
C LEU A 513 12.87 5.82 21.93
N THR A 514 12.87 6.88 21.15
CA THR A 514 14.08 7.37 20.45
C THR A 514 14.86 8.42 21.25
N THR A 515 14.26 8.97 22.30
CA THR A 515 14.91 9.95 23.22
C THR A 515 15.53 9.31 24.46
N GLN A 516 15.33 8.03 24.70
CA GLN A 516 16.00 7.21 25.72
C GLN A 516 17.25 6.56 25.13
#